data_623ad64f10f752575bec43c19cef651d
#
_entry.id   623ad64f10f752575bec43c19cef651d
#
_cell.length_a   1.000
_cell.length_b   1.000
_cell.length_c   1.000
_cell.angle_alpha   90.00
_cell.angle_beta   90.00
_cell.angle_gamma   90.00
#
_symmetry.space_group_name_H-M   'P 1'
#
loop_
_entity.id
_entity.type
_entity.pdbx_description
1 polymer ?
#
loop_
_entity_poly.entity_id
_entity_poly.type
_entity_poly.pdbx_seq_one_letter_code
_entity_poly.pdbx_strand_id
1 'polypeptide(L)'
;MMKRTLLWTAGCAVIVMALACLPLKAQQAMTEGNASPAERPKGKSFAKPDDAAAAIYAAARRNDEAEMLAILGPDAKDIVVWNDDANEREQQRAQFAQKYERMHRLMREPDNTVALYVGAENWPFPIPIVEYKGAWYFDAALGRQEIRYRQIGRNEMEALEVCRALVDAEKEYYANAHAYTAKFISTNDVHDGLYWKSMNDGGKSPIGPYLAHAGVESDGGRAEPFHGYYYRILLEGSEGFAIVAYPAMYRSSGVMTFIMNPDGTAYENDLGEQTATIAKQISSAHSNDSWKKVE
;
A
#
# COMPACT_ATOMS: atom_id res chain seq x y z
N MET A 1 -2.14 15.34 41.48
CA MET A 1 -1.04 14.52 40.91
C MET A 1 -1.65 13.25 40.39
N MET A 2 -2.03 13.20 39.12
CA MET A 2 -2.52 11.98 38.45
C MET A 2 -1.64 11.74 37.24
N LYS A 3 -0.83 10.67 37.32
CA LYS A 3 -0.01 10.18 36.23
C LYS A 3 -0.92 9.52 35.18
N ARG A 4 -1.03 10.10 33.98
CA ARG A 4 -1.62 9.46 32.81
C ARG A 4 -0.52 8.68 32.10
N THR A 5 -0.45 7.40 32.36
CA THR A 5 0.27 6.43 31.53
C THR A 5 -0.48 6.27 30.21
N LEU A 6 0.08 6.76 29.12
CA LEU A 6 -0.40 6.46 27.77
C LEU A 6 0.18 5.09 27.38
N LEU A 7 -0.69 4.06 27.47
CA LEU A 7 -0.47 2.77 26.83
C LEU A 7 -0.63 2.96 25.32
N TRP A 8 0.44 2.88 24.58
CA TRP A 8 0.43 2.66 23.15
C TRP A 8 0.06 1.19 22.89
N THR A 9 -1.21 0.92 22.76
CA THR A 9 -1.66 -0.31 22.11
C THR A 9 -1.44 -0.14 20.61
N ALA A 10 -0.71 -1.09 20.03
CA ALA A 10 -0.65 -1.27 18.59
C ALA A 10 -2.07 -1.60 18.10
N GLY A 11 -2.84 -0.56 17.84
CA GLY A 11 -4.16 -0.66 17.23
C GLY A 11 -3.97 -0.79 15.73
N CYS A 12 -4.26 -1.97 15.17
CA CYS A 12 -4.62 -2.08 13.75
C CYS A 12 -5.75 -1.09 13.50
N ALA A 13 -5.40 0.08 13.00
CA ALA A 13 -6.37 1.08 12.60
C ALA A 13 -7.18 0.48 11.46
N VAL A 14 -8.45 0.22 11.73
CA VAL A 14 -9.48 0.06 10.72
C VAL A 14 -9.46 1.33 9.90
N ILE A 15 -8.75 1.31 8.77
CA ILE A 15 -8.73 2.41 7.82
C ILE A 15 -10.11 2.43 7.17
N VAL A 16 -10.96 3.32 7.67
CA VAL A 16 -12.16 3.77 6.97
C VAL A 16 -11.65 4.47 5.71
N MET A 17 -11.75 3.77 4.58
CA MET A 17 -11.42 4.34 3.29
C MET A 17 -12.32 5.55 2.99
N ALA A 18 -11.73 6.73 3.01
CA ALA A 18 -12.14 7.75 2.07
C ALA A 18 -11.68 7.27 0.68
N LEU A 19 -12.61 6.94 -0.22
CA LEU A 19 -12.34 6.86 -1.64
C LEU A 19 -12.02 8.29 -2.11
N ALA A 20 -10.78 8.72 -1.94
CA ALA A 20 -10.25 9.78 -2.75
C ALA A 20 -10.09 9.18 -4.16
N CYS A 21 -10.69 9.81 -5.15
CA CYS A 21 -10.55 9.50 -6.56
C CYS A 21 -9.06 9.36 -6.89
N LEU A 22 -8.62 8.14 -7.15
CA LEU A 22 -7.33 7.94 -7.81
C LEU A 22 -7.38 8.71 -9.14
N PRO A 23 -6.34 9.43 -9.52
CA PRO A 23 -6.34 10.12 -10.81
C PRO A 23 -6.53 9.09 -11.91
N LEU A 24 -7.52 9.34 -12.76
CA LEU A 24 -7.97 8.46 -13.86
C LEU A 24 -6.84 7.96 -14.77
N LYS A 25 -5.68 8.62 -14.75
CA LYS A 25 -4.48 8.29 -15.52
C LYS A 25 -3.63 7.16 -14.94
N ALA A 26 -3.63 6.95 -13.62
CA ALA A 26 -2.94 5.81 -13.02
C ALA A 26 -3.64 4.49 -13.39
N GLN A 27 -4.95 4.51 -13.52
CA GLN A 27 -5.73 3.37 -14.03
C GLN A 27 -5.46 3.08 -15.51
N GLN A 28 -5.22 4.08 -16.36
CA GLN A 28 -4.97 3.89 -17.80
C GLN A 28 -3.59 3.29 -18.09
N ALA A 29 -2.56 3.62 -17.34
CA ALA A 29 -1.21 3.02 -17.51
C ALA A 29 -1.15 1.53 -17.11
N MET A 30 -2.14 1.05 -16.35
CA MET A 30 -2.21 -0.35 -15.90
C MET A 30 -3.04 -1.25 -16.81
N THR A 31 -3.82 -0.70 -17.75
CA THR A 31 -4.71 -1.47 -18.65
C THR A 31 -4.04 -2.00 -19.92
N GLU A 32 -2.80 -1.66 -20.21
CA GLU A 32 -2.06 -2.17 -21.37
C GLU A 32 -1.36 -3.53 -21.16
N GLY A 33 -1.63 -4.22 -20.06
CA GLY A 33 -1.26 -5.62 -19.90
C GLY A 33 -2.26 -6.52 -20.65
N ASN A 34 -1.82 -7.13 -21.77
CA ASN A 34 -2.49 -8.14 -22.57
C ASN A 34 -3.55 -8.94 -21.78
N ALA A 35 -4.82 -8.66 -22.03
CA ALA A 35 -5.88 -9.57 -21.63
C ALA A 35 -5.71 -10.87 -22.44
N SER A 36 -5.11 -11.87 -21.82
CA SER A 36 -5.17 -13.25 -22.31
C SER A 36 -6.65 -13.60 -22.52
N PRO A 37 -7.03 -14.36 -23.55
CA PRO A 37 -8.41 -14.79 -23.73
C PRO A 37 -8.86 -15.45 -22.43
N ALA A 38 -9.99 -14.97 -21.88
CA ALA A 38 -10.49 -15.34 -20.57
C ALA A 38 -10.55 -16.87 -20.44
N GLU A 39 -9.60 -17.43 -19.69
CA GLU A 39 -9.67 -18.82 -19.28
C GLU A 39 -10.93 -18.97 -18.41
N ARG A 40 -11.60 -20.13 -18.54
CA ARG A 40 -12.76 -20.43 -17.70
C ARG A 40 -12.37 -20.31 -16.22
N PRO A 41 -13.07 -19.50 -15.42
CA PRO A 41 -12.84 -19.47 -13.98
C PRO A 41 -13.02 -20.87 -13.38
N LYS A 42 -12.12 -21.25 -12.46
CA LYS A 42 -12.06 -22.62 -11.90
C LYS A 42 -13.00 -22.83 -10.71
N GLY A 43 -13.68 -21.78 -10.27
CA GLY A 43 -14.63 -21.82 -9.16
C GLY A 43 -15.98 -22.41 -9.51
N LYS A 44 -16.86 -22.43 -8.52
CA LYS A 44 -18.26 -22.86 -8.65
C LYS A 44 -19.01 -21.97 -9.61
N SER A 45 -19.88 -22.57 -10.45
CA SER A 45 -20.77 -21.85 -11.36
C SER A 45 -22.11 -21.54 -10.70
N PHE A 46 -22.71 -20.40 -11.10
CA PHE A 46 -23.99 -19.92 -10.62
C PHE A 46 -24.90 -19.55 -11.79
N ALA A 47 -26.23 -19.66 -11.60
CA ALA A 47 -27.19 -19.26 -12.60
C ALA A 47 -27.30 -17.73 -12.74
N LYS A 48 -27.06 -17.00 -11.65
CA LYS A 48 -27.13 -15.54 -11.57
C LYS A 48 -26.01 -14.98 -10.70
N PRO A 49 -25.61 -13.70 -10.91
CA PRO A 49 -24.63 -13.03 -10.05
C PRO A 49 -25.09 -12.95 -8.58
N ASP A 50 -26.40 -12.78 -8.35
CA ASP A 50 -26.99 -12.74 -7.00
C ASP A 50 -26.73 -14.03 -6.23
N ASP A 51 -26.85 -15.19 -6.89
CA ASP A 51 -26.58 -16.49 -6.28
C ASP A 51 -25.10 -16.63 -5.88
N ALA A 52 -24.19 -16.10 -6.70
CA ALA A 52 -22.76 -16.07 -6.40
C ALA A 52 -22.49 -15.19 -5.19
N ALA A 53 -23.05 -13.97 -5.14
CA ALA A 53 -22.89 -13.05 -4.03
C ALA A 53 -23.46 -13.62 -2.72
N ALA A 54 -24.63 -14.25 -2.77
CA ALA A 54 -25.23 -14.91 -1.61
C ALA A 54 -24.39 -16.10 -1.10
N ALA A 55 -23.79 -16.87 -2.02
CA ALA A 55 -22.95 -18.02 -1.68
C ALA A 55 -21.67 -17.60 -0.94
N ILE A 56 -20.94 -16.59 -1.46
CA ILE A 56 -19.70 -16.11 -0.79
C ILE A 56 -20.00 -15.49 0.57
N TYR A 57 -21.10 -14.73 0.69
CA TYR A 57 -21.56 -14.22 1.97
C TYR A 57 -21.87 -15.35 2.97
N ALA A 58 -22.62 -16.38 2.54
CA ALA A 58 -22.98 -17.50 3.42
C ALA A 58 -21.74 -18.28 3.90
N ALA A 59 -20.74 -18.48 3.03
CA ALA A 59 -19.49 -19.12 3.39
C ALA A 59 -18.67 -18.25 4.37
N ALA A 60 -18.55 -16.95 4.12
CA ALA A 60 -17.85 -16.02 5.00
C ALA A 60 -18.49 -15.95 6.39
N ARG A 61 -19.83 -15.87 6.48
CA ARG A 61 -20.58 -15.86 7.74
C ARG A 61 -20.35 -17.10 8.60
N ARG A 62 -20.15 -18.26 7.97
CA ARG A 62 -19.86 -19.52 8.66
C ARG A 62 -18.37 -19.75 8.90
N ASN A 63 -17.53 -18.81 8.52
CA ASN A 63 -16.07 -18.95 8.53
C ASN A 63 -15.59 -20.23 7.78
N ASP A 64 -16.27 -20.58 6.68
CA ASP A 64 -16.04 -21.81 5.93
C ASP A 64 -15.03 -21.58 4.79
N GLU A 65 -13.74 -21.75 5.11
CA GLU A 65 -12.65 -21.59 4.16
C GLU A 65 -12.75 -22.57 2.97
N ALA A 66 -13.20 -23.79 3.23
CA ALA A 66 -13.29 -24.81 2.20
C ALA A 66 -14.38 -24.45 1.17
N GLU A 67 -15.55 -23.99 1.63
CA GLU A 67 -16.61 -23.51 0.73
C GLU A 67 -16.20 -22.22 0.01
N MET A 68 -15.49 -21.31 0.67
CA MET A 68 -14.95 -20.11 0.00
C MET A 68 -13.99 -20.47 -1.14
N LEU A 69 -13.10 -21.45 -0.92
CA LEU A 69 -12.19 -21.95 -1.96
C LEU A 69 -12.96 -22.68 -3.08
N ALA A 70 -14.03 -23.43 -2.76
CA ALA A 70 -14.88 -24.06 -3.77
C ALA A 70 -15.58 -23.01 -4.64
N ILE A 71 -16.07 -21.92 -4.04
CA ILE A 71 -16.73 -20.80 -4.74
C ILE A 71 -15.76 -20.05 -5.63
N LEU A 72 -14.61 -19.64 -5.09
CA LEU A 72 -13.63 -18.77 -5.77
C LEU A 72 -12.68 -19.56 -6.70
N GLY A 73 -12.57 -20.87 -6.49
CA GLY A 73 -11.63 -21.74 -7.18
C GLY A 73 -10.30 -21.92 -6.44
N PRO A 74 -9.53 -22.98 -6.79
CA PRO A 74 -8.30 -23.34 -6.11
C PRO A 74 -7.21 -22.26 -6.21
N ASP A 75 -7.27 -21.46 -7.26
CA ASP A 75 -6.33 -20.36 -7.49
C ASP A 75 -6.53 -19.18 -6.51
N ALA A 76 -7.62 -19.16 -5.72
CA ALA A 76 -7.90 -18.14 -4.72
C ALA A 76 -7.31 -18.44 -3.34
N LYS A 77 -6.46 -19.46 -3.19
CA LYS A 77 -5.93 -19.87 -1.89
C LYS A 77 -5.19 -18.73 -1.17
N ASP A 78 -4.38 -17.97 -1.89
CA ASP A 78 -3.65 -16.79 -1.39
C ASP A 78 -4.56 -15.63 -0.99
N ILE A 79 -5.77 -15.58 -1.53
CA ILE A 79 -6.79 -14.57 -1.17
C ILE A 79 -7.57 -15.02 0.07
N VAL A 80 -7.95 -16.30 0.15
CA VAL A 80 -8.77 -16.84 1.25
C VAL A 80 -7.94 -17.08 2.51
N VAL A 81 -6.68 -17.55 2.33
CA VAL A 81 -5.71 -17.84 3.39
C VAL A 81 -4.50 -16.92 3.19
N TRP A 82 -4.70 -15.62 3.39
CA TRP A 82 -3.73 -14.55 3.08
C TRP A 82 -2.63 -14.38 4.15
N ASN A 83 -2.81 -14.95 5.35
CA ASN A 83 -1.82 -15.01 6.42
C ASN A 83 -2.01 -16.26 7.29
N ASP A 84 -1.13 -16.47 8.26
CA ASP A 84 -1.17 -17.63 9.16
C ASP A 84 -2.06 -17.40 10.41
N ASP A 85 -2.55 -16.19 10.64
CA ASP A 85 -3.42 -15.86 11.78
C ASP A 85 -4.89 -16.16 11.46
N ALA A 86 -5.36 -17.33 11.95
CA ALA A 86 -6.73 -17.78 11.75
C ALA A 86 -7.77 -16.84 12.41
N ASN A 87 -7.44 -16.20 13.55
CA ASN A 87 -8.35 -15.30 14.25
C ASN A 87 -8.53 -14.00 13.45
N GLU A 88 -7.45 -13.47 12.88
CA GLU A 88 -7.53 -12.28 12.02
C GLU A 88 -8.37 -12.56 10.77
N ARG A 89 -8.15 -13.72 10.12
CA ARG A 89 -8.97 -14.14 8.97
C ARG A 89 -10.45 -14.27 9.32
N GLU A 90 -10.78 -14.89 10.47
CA GLU A 90 -12.16 -14.99 10.94
C GLU A 90 -12.81 -13.62 11.17
N GLN A 91 -12.10 -12.70 11.84
CA GLN A 91 -12.58 -11.34 12.06
C GLN A 91 -12.87 -10.59 10.76
N GLN A 92 -11.99 -10.72 9.76
CA GLN A 92 -12.19 -10.09 8.45
C GLN A 92 -13.42 -10.66 7.71
N ARG A 93 -13.63 -11.98 7.78
CA ARG A 93 -14.84 -12.62 7.22
C ARG A 93 -16.11 -12.19 7.93
N ALA A 94 -16.07 -12.10 9.25
CA ALA A 94 -17.20 -11.61 10.05
C ALA A 94 -17.52 -10.14 9.70
N GLN A 95 -16.50 -9.28 9.52
CA GLN A 95 -16.71 -7.89 9.09
C GLN A 95 -17.31 -7.81 7.68
N PHE A 96 -16.82 -8.62 6.74
CA PHE A 96 -17.42 -8.71 5.41
C PHE A 96 -18.89 -9.13 5.50
N ALA A 97 -19.22 -10.15 6.28
CA ALA A 97 -20.60 -10.63 6.44
C ALA A 97 -21.50 -9.53 7.05
N GLN A 98 -21.04 -8.81 8.07
CA GLN A 98 -21.78 -7.69 8.65
C GLN A 98 -22.03 -6.55 7.66
N LYS A 99 -21.01 -6.21 6.85
CA LYS A 99 -21.16 -5.20 5.81
C LYS A 99 -22.16 -5.62 4.74
N TYR A 100 -22.11 -6.89 4.32
CA TYR A 100 -23.05 -7.44 3.36
C TYR A 100 -24.50 -7.41 3.88
N GLU A 101 -24.73 -7.82 5.15
CA GLU A 101 -26.06 -7.77 5.80
C GLU A 101 -26.60 -6.35 5.90
N ARG A 102 -25.73 -5.40 6.24
CA ARG A 102 -26.12 -3.99 6.37
C ARG A 102 -26.57 -3.39 5.05
N MET A 103 -25.83 -3.64 3.99
CA MET A 103 -26.14 -3.24 2.64
C MET A 103 -25.27 -4.00 1.65
N HIS A 104 -25.86 -4.51 0.58
CA HIS A 104 -25.13 -5.02 -0.57
C HIS A 104 -25.88 -4.71 -1.85
N ARG A 105 -25.15 -4.59 -2.94
CA ARG A 105 -25.71 -4.42 -4.27
C ARG A 105 -24.74 -4.93 -5.33
N LEU A 106 -25.28 -5.37 -6.44
CA LEU A 106 -24.51 -5.76 -7.63
C LEU A 106 -24.60 -4.64 -8.67
N MET A 107 -23.48 -4.32 -9.28
CA MET A 107 -23.42 -3.38 -10.41
C MET A 107 -22.68 -4.02 -11.57
N ARG A 108 -23.22 -3.85 -12.77
CA ARG A 108 -22.50 -4.22 -13.99
C ARG A 108 -21.55 -3.09 -14.36
N GLU A 109 -20.29 -3.44 -14.50
CA GLU A 109 -19.22 -2.51 -14.86
C GLU A 109 -19.11 -2.36 -16.40
N PRO A 110 -18.42 -1.33 -16.92
CA PRO A 110 -18.28 -1.09 -18.36
C PRO A 110 -17.63 -2.25 -19.14
N ASP A 111 -16.80 -3.05 -18.49
CA ASP A 111 -16.13 -4.25 -19.03
C ASP A 111 -17.02 -5.50 -19.01
N ASN A 112 -18.31 -5.35 -18.69
CA ASN A 112 -19.30 -6.41 -18.51
C ASN A 112 -19.10 -7.34 -17.30
N THR A 113 -18.13 -7.11 -16.44
CA THR A 113 -18.06 -7.78 -15.15
C THR A 113 -19.17 -7.29 -14.21
N VAL A 114 -19.44 -8.01 -13.14
CA VAL A 114 -20.37 -7.58 -12.10
C VAL A 114 -19.60 -7.45 -10.80
N ALA A 115 -19.61 -6.23 -10.24
CA ALA A 115 -19.00 -5.93 -8.95
C ALA A 115 -20.02 -6.05 -7.82
N LEU A 116 -19.64 -6.68 -6.72
CA LEU A 116 -20.39 -6.73 -5.47
C LEU A 116 -19.93 -5.56 -4.58
N TYR A 117 -20.82 -4.64 -4.25
CA TYR A 117 -20.59 -3.57 -3.30
C TYR A 117 -21.21 -3.92 -1.95
N VAL A 118 -20.49 -3.71 -0.85
CA VAL A 118 -20.95 -4.02 0.51
C VAL A 118 -20.73 -2.86 1.46
N GLY A 119 -21.59 -2.76 2.49
CA GLY A 119 -21.54 -1.71 3.50
C GLY A 119 -22.10 -0.38 3.02
N ALA A 120 -22.45 0.50 3.97
CA ALA A 120 -22.96 1.84 3.68
C ALA A 120 -21.94 2.72 2.90
N GLU A 121 -20.66 2.42 3.05
CA GLU A 121 -19.56 3.04 2.33
C GLU A 121 -19.41 2.55 0.88
N ASN A 122 -20.26 1.62 0.42
CA ASN A 122 -20.20 1.02 -0.91
C ASN A 122 -18.80 0.42 -1.23
N TRP A 123 -18.22 -0.33 -0.29
CA TRP A 123 -16.93 -0.95 -0.52
C TRP A 123 -17.03 -2.05 -1.60
N PRO A 124 -16.30 -1.92 -2.71
CA PRO A 124 -16.33 -2.92 -3.77
C PRO A 124 -15.53 -4.16 -3.37
N PHE A 125 -16.20 -5.31 -3.37
CA PHE A 125 -15.52 -6.59 -3.18
C PHE A 125 -14.51 -6.81 -4.32
N PRO A 126 -13.27 -7.21 -4.04
CA PRO A 126 -12.20 -7.13 -5.04
C PRO A 126 -12.29 -8.20 -6.13
N ILE A 127 -13.07 -9.27 -5.94
CA ILE A 127 -13.17 -10.36 -6.91
C ILE A 127 -14.44 -10.16 -7.72
N PRO A 128 -14.33 -9.80 -9.02
CA PRO A 128 -15.50 -9.59 -9.87
C PRO A 128 -16.19 -10.91 -10.19
N ILE A 129 -17.49 -10.81 -10.53
CA ILE A 129 -18.29 -11.90 -11.03
C ILE A 129 -18.36 -11.76 -12.55
N VAL A 130 -17.99 -12.79 -13.27
CA VAL A 130 -17.91 -12.81 -14.73
C VAL A 130 -18.86 -13.86 -15.32
N GLU A 131 -19.35 -13.60 -16.54
CA GLU A 131 -20.16 -14.56 -17.29
C GLU A 131 -19.27 -15.38 -18.24
N TYR A 132 -19.42 -16.69 -18.18
CA TYR A 132 -18.78 -17.59 -19.13
C TYR A 132 -19.77 -18.69 -19.60
N LYS A 133 -20.11 -18.68 -20.89
CA LYS A 133 -21.03 -19.64 -21.51
C LYS A 133 -22.39 -19.75 -20.82
N GLY A 134 -22.95 -18.61 -20.41
CA GLY A 134 -24.27 -18.52 -19.78
C GLY A 134 -24.30 -18.88 -18.29
N ALA A 135 -23.16 -19.07 -17.66
CA ALA A 135 -23.03 -19.26 -16.21
C ALA A 135 -22.11 -18.21 -15.60
N TRP A 136 -22.32 -17.89 -14.33
CA TRP A 136 -21.59 -16.85 -13.59
C TRP A 136 -20.57 -17.45 -12.64
N TYR A 137 -19.42 -16.82 -12.51
CA TYR A 137 -18.28 -17.26 -11.70
C TYR A 137 -17.61 -16.07 -11.06
N PHE A 138 -17.01 -16.25 -9.89
CA PHE A 138 -15.98 -15.33 -9.42
C PHE A 138 -14.68 -15.53 -10.21
N ASP A 139 -14.05 -14.45 -10.64
CA ASP A 139 -12.74 -14.49 -11.30
C ASP A 139 -11.62 -14.12 -10.31
N ALA A 140 -11.01 -15.15 -9.72
CA ALA A 140 -9.93 -14.96 -8.75
C ALA A 140 -8.66 -14.36 -9.37
N ALA A 141 -8.43 -14.52 -10.68
CA ALA A 141 -7.27 -13.94 -11.36
C ALA A 141 -7.40 -12.42 -11.44
N LEU A 142 -8.56 -11.93 -11.90
CA LEU A 142 -8.89 -10.50 -11.89
C LEU A 142 -8.94 -9.95 -10.45
N GLY A 143 -9.50 -10.73 -9.51
CA GLY A 143 -9.53 -10.35 -8.10
C GLY A 143 -8.14 -10.16 -7.51
N ARG A 144 -7.19 -11.03 -7.81
CA ARG A 144 -5.80 -10.90 -7.38
C ARG A 144 -5.13 -9.65 -7.96
N GLN A 145 -5.41 -9.34 -9.22
CA GLN A 145 -4.93 -8.14 -9.87
C GLN A 145 -5.47 -6.89 -9.18
N GLU A 146 -6.76 -6.84 -8.89
CA GLU A 146 -7.41 -5.74 -8.19
C GLU A 146 -6.87 -5.55 -6.77
N ILE A 147 -6.69 -6.64 -6.01
CA ILE A 147 -6.07 -6.59 -4.67
C ILE A 147 -4.66 -6.00 -4.75
N ARG A 148 -3.87 -6.38 -5.74
CA ARG A 148 -2.53 -5.83 -5.98
C ARG A 148 -2.58 -4.35 -6.29
N TYR A 149 -3.48 -3.90 -7.16
CA TYR A 149 -3.63 -2.48 -7.50
C TYR A 149 -4.01 -1.63 -6.28
N ARG A 150 -4.92 -2.13 -5.45
CA ARG A 150 -5.27 -1.47 -4.18
C ARG A 150 -4.10 -1.41 -3.21
N GLN A 151 -3.29 -2.47 -3.16
CA GLN A 151 -2.09 -2.50 -2.32
C GLN A 151 -1.06 -1.47 -2.80
N ILE A 152 -0.81 -1.41 -4.13
CA ILE A 152 0.07 -0.42 -4.74
C ILE A 152 -0.39 0.99 -4.38
N GLY A 153 -1.67 1.32 -4.63
CA GLY A 153 -2.19 2.65 -4.34
C GLY A 153 -2.07 3.05 -2.85
N ARG A 154 -2.29 2.10 -1.92
CA ARG A 154 -2.07 2.36 -0.49
C ARG A 154 -0.60 2.64 -0.19
N ASN A 155 0.29 1.79 -0.68
CA ASN A 155 1.73 1.96 -0.46
C ASN A 155 2.22 3.31 -1.00
N GLU A 156 1.72 3.75 -2.14
CA GLU A 156 2.06 5.05 -2.75
C GLU A 156 1.60 6.23 -1.89
N MET A 157 0.36 6.17 -1.38
CA MET A 157 -0.14 7.19 -0.44
C MET A 157 0.66 7.19 0.87
N GLU A 158 0.93 6.02 1.44
CA GLU A 158 1.72 5.88 2.66
C GLU A 158 3.17 6.35 2.44
N ALA A 159 3.76 6.10 1.26
CA ALA A 159 5.09 6.58 0.92
C ALA A 159 5.15 8.12 0.88
N LEU A 160 4.13 8.79 0.38
CA LEU A 160 4.04 10.26 0.42
C LEU A 160 3.93 10.79 1.86
N GLU A 161 3.14 10.13 2.73
CA GLU A 161 3.07 10.50 4.15
C GLU A 161 4.42 10.30 4.87
N VAL A 162 5.12 9.21 4.56
CA VAL A 162 6.47 8.98 5.08
C VAL A 162 7.46 10.04 4.59
N CYS A 163 7.38 10.45 3.32
CA CYS A 163 8.21 11.54 2.81
C CYS A 163 7.95 12.85 3.58
N ARG A 164 6.70 13.19 3.89
CA ARG A 164 6.36 14.35 4.73
C ARG A 164 6.96 14.25 6.13
N ALA A 165 6.83 13.07 6.75
CA ALA A 165 7.42 12.83 8.07
C ALA A 165 8.95 12.93 8.06
N LEU A 166 9.61 12.50 6.98
CA LEU A 166 11.06 12.65 6.81
C LEU A 166 11.47 14.12 6.61
N VAL A 167 10.68 14.90 5.87
CA VAL A 167 10.90 16.35 5.75
C VAL A 167 10.80 17.04 7.10
N ASP A 168 9.81 16.67 7.92
CA ASP A 168 9.67 17.25 9.26
C ASP A 168 10.81 16.79 10.20
N ALA A 169 11.24 15.54 10.09
CA ALA A 169 12.36 15.01 10.85
C ALA A 169 13.70 15.70 10.51
N GLU A 170 13.95 16.00 9.24
CA GLU A 170 15.11 16.78 8.80
C GLU A 170 15.10 18.20 9.35
N LYS A 171 13.94 18.85 9.37
CA LYS A 171 13.80 20.19 9.98
C LYS A 171 14.02 20.17 11.49
N GLU A 172 13.52 19.14 12.19
CA GLU A 172 13.76 18.93 13.61
C GLU A 172 15.26 18.69 13.89
N TYR A 173 15.90 17.86 13.07
CA TYR A 173 17.33 17.58 13.16
C TYR A 173 18.15 18.87 12.95
N TYR A 174 17.83 19.63 11.90
CA TYR A 174 18.50 20.90 11.59
C TYR A 174 18.40 21.92 12.73
N ALA A 175 17.28 22.00 13.41
CA ALA A 175 17.09 22.92 14.55
C ALA A 175 18.11 22.68 15.69
N ASN A 176 18.62 21.47 15.83
CA ASN A 176 19.55 21.07 16.85
C ASN A 176 21.01 21.02 16.34
N ALA A 177 21.20 20.48 15.12
CA ALA A 177 22.54 20.21 14.57
C ALA A 177 23.05 21.34 13.65
N HIS A 178 22.18 22.28 13.23
CA HIS A 178 22.47 23.35 12.27
C HIS A 178 23.02 22.81 10.92
N ALA A 179 22.66 21.58 10.58
CA ALA A 179 23.00 20.90 9.33
C ALA A 179 21.93 19.84 9.03
N TYR A 180 21.73 19.51 7.78
CA TYR A 180 20.94 18.35 7.36
C TYR A 180 21.79 17.08 7.32
N THR A 181 21.16 15.91 7.34
CA THR A 181 21.87 14.64 7.29
C THR A 181 21.32 13.72 6.20
N ALA A 182 22.19 12.98 5.52
CA ALA A 182 21.76 11.91 4.62
C ALA A 182 21.56 10.57 5.36
N LYS A 183 21.91 10.51 6.66
CA LYS A 183 21.89 9.27 7.42
C LYS A 183 20.53 9.06 8.09
N PHE A 184 19.97 7.90 7.87
CA PHE A 184 18.78 7.45 8.62
C PHE A 184 19.16 6.98 10.02
N ILE A 185 20.25 6.20 10.14
CA ILE A 185 20.72 5.64 11.41
C ILE A 185 22.01 6.34 11.78
N SER A 186 22.05 6.87 13.00
CA SER A 186 23.26 7.50 13.55
C SER A 186 24.38 6.50 13.73
N THR A 187 25.60 6.96 13.49
CA THR A 187 26.77 6.26 13.97
C THR A 187 26.73 6.21 15.51
N ASN A 188 27.21 5.14 16.12
CA ASN A 188 27.14 4.93 17.56
C ASN A 188 27.56 6.20 18.35
N ASP A 189 26.68 6.66 19.23
CA ASP A 189 26.86 7.76 20.20
C ASP A 189 27.13 9.17 19.62
N VAL A 190 26.99 9.38 18.27
CA VAL A 190 27.33 10.67 17.63
C VAL A 190 26.10 11.52 17.28
N HIS A 191 24.88 10.94 17.20
CA HIS A 191 23.64 11.60 16.78
C HIS A 191 23.76 12.30 15.40
N ASP A 192 24.46 11.65 14.46
CA ASP A 192 24.72 12.18 13.10
C ASP A 192 23.72 11.71 12.03
N GLY A 193 22.62 11.07 12.46
CA GLY A 193 21.49 10.61 11.63
C GLY A 193 20.16 10.89 12.31
N LEU A 194 19.05 10.58 11.64
CA LEU A 194 17.69 10.84 12.12
C LEU A 194 17.22 9.87 13.22
N TYR A 195 17.86 8.71 13.33
CA TYR A 195 17.55 7.72 14.37
C TYR A 195 18.80 7.36 15.18
N TRP A 196 18.65 7.36 16.49
CA TRP A 196 19.57 6.78 17.44
C TRP A 196 18.82 6.04 18.54
N LYS A 197 19.43 5.01 19.06
CA LYS A 197 18.87 4.30 20.20
C LYS A 197 19.03 5.18 21.44
N SER A 198 17.91 5.58 22.06
CA SER A 198 17.94 6.41 23.26
C SER A 198 18.83 5.76 24.33
N MET A 199 19.93 6.39 24.62
CA MET A 199 20.74 6.17 25.81
C MET A 199 20.29 7.18 26.87
N ASN A 200 20.57 6.98 28.11
CA ASN A 200 20.10 7.66 29.33
C ASN A 200 20.03 9.22 29.32
N ASP A 201 20.29 9.88 28.23
CA ASP A 201 20.32 11.35 28.07
C ASP A 201 18.92 11.97 27.77
N GLY A 202 17.90 11.12 27.56
CA GLY A 202 16.51 11.57 27.33
C GLY A 202 16.25 12.15 25.94
N GLY A 203 17.22 12.20 25.04
CA GLY A 203 17.05 12.67 23.67
C GLY A 203 16.18 11.70 22.85
N LYS A 204 15.10 12.20 22.24
CA LYS A 204 14.24 11.41 21.37
C LYS A 204 14.68 11.58 19.91
N SER A 205 14.83 10.46 19.20
CA SER A 205 15.12 10.49 17.76
C SER A 205 13.98 11.11 16.97
N PRO A 206 14.25 11.90 15.92
CA PRO A 206 13.22 12.42 15.01
C PRO A 206 12.36 11.35 14.34
N ILE A 207 12.94 10.17 14.04
CA ILE A 207 12.22 9.05 13.45
C ILE A 207 12.27 7.78 14.30
N GLY A 208 11.35 6.84 14.04
CA GLY A 208 11.33 5.54 14.70
C GLY A 208 12.21 4.48 14.00
N PRO A 209 12.49 3.34 14.69
CA PRO A 209 13.40 2.31 14.19
C PRO A 209 12.94 1.68 12.87
N TYR A 210 11.65 1.45 12.69
CA TYR A 210 11.13 0.84 11.45
C TYR A 210 11.40 1.70 10.22
N LEU A 211 11.17 3.01 10.33
CA LEU A 211 11.47 3.94 9.24
C LEU A 211 12.97 4.10 9.02
N ALA A 212 13.77 4.10 10.09
CA ALA A 212 15.22 4.17 9.99
C ALA A 212 15.82 3.02 9.17
N HIS A 213 15.29 1.80 9.32
CA HIS A 213 15.73 0.64 8.53
C HIS A 213 15.27 0.67 7.06
N ALA A 214 14.33 1.52 6.69
CA ALA A 214 13.92 1.70 5.28
C ALA A 214 14.77 2.73 4.52
N GLY A 215 15.66 3.44 5.23
CA GLY A 215 16.65 4.34 4.63
C GLY A 215 17.70 3.56 3.87
N VAL A 216 17.93 3.93 2.61
CA VAL A 216 19.06 3.43 1.81
C VAL A 216 20.19 4.43 1.96
N GLU A 217 21.17 4.07 2.77
CA GLU A 217 22.36 4.87 3.00
C GLU A 217 23.42 4.62 1.93
N SER A 218 24.28 5.58 1.72
CA SER A 218 25.35 5.49 0.71
C SER A 218 26.44 4.46 1.05
N ASP A 219 26.49 3.97 2.28
CA ASP A 219 27.47 2.99 2.77
C ASP A 219 27.07 1.53 2.57
N GLY A 220 25.91 1.25 1.91
CA GLY A 220 25.51 -0.09 1.52
C GLY A 220 24.86 -0.93 2.61
N GLY A 221 24.36 -0.31 3.67
CA GLY A 221 23.53 -1.00 4.67
C GLY A 221 22.35 -1.72 4.04
N ARG A 222 21.93 -2.87 4.62
CA ARG A 222 20.78 -3.62 4.14
C ARG A 222 19.51 -2.93 4.61
N ALA A 223 18.86 -2.20 3.70
CA ALA A 223 17.57 -1.58 3.98
C ALA A 223 16.44 -2.62 3.92
N GLU A 224 15.43 -2.42 4.77
CA GLU A 224 14.15 -3.16 4.75
C GLU A 224 13.04 -2.21 4.28
N PRO A 225 12.16 -2.62 3.34
CA PRO A 225 11.14 -1.72 2.84
C PRO A 225 10.12 -1.38 3.95
N PHE A 226 9.73 -0.10 4.02
CA PHE A 226 8.67 0.38 4.89
C PHE A 226 7.48 0.83 4.04
N HIS A 227 6.30 0.27 4.29
CA HIS A 227 5.13 0.41 3.41
C HIS A 227 5.41 0.10 1.94
N GLY A 228 6.26 -0.91 1.69
CA GLY A 228 6.62 -1.34 0.34
C GLY A 228 7.60 -0.44 -0.41
N TYR A 229 8.18 0.57 0.26
CA TYR A 229 9.08 1.57 -0.31
C TYR A 229 10.42 1.63 0.42
N TYR A 230 11.46 2.00 -0.33
CA TYR A 230 12.75 2.46 0.19
C TYR A 230 12.83 3.97 0.11
N TYR A 231 13.61 4.57 1.02
CA TYR A 231 13.74 6.02 1.14
C TYR A 231 15.20 6.44 1.10
N ARG A 232 15.45 7.62 0.52
CA ARG A 232 16.78 8.25 0.51
C ARG A 232 16.63 9.73 0.80
N ILE A 233 17.61 10.27 1.49
CA ILE A 233 17.77 11.71 1.69
C ILE A 233 18.87 12.17 0.74
N LEU A 234 18.57 13.15 -0.09
CA LEU A 234 19.51 13.81 -0.98
C LEU A 234 19.89 15.14 -0.33
N LEU A 235 21.17 15.37 -0.11
CA LEU A 235 21.66 16.69 0.34
C LEU A 235 21.96 17.55 -0.89
N GLU A 236 21.44 18.78 -0.88
CA GLU A 236 21.64 19.77 -1.94
C GLU A 236 22.46 20.96 -1.42
N GLY A 237 23.79 20.80 -1.43
CA GLY A 237 24.67 21.75 -0.81
C GLY A 237 24.58 21.74 0.72
N SER A 238 24.83 22.89 1.36
CA SER A 238 24.79 23.04 2.82
C SER A 238 23.42 23.39 3.37
N GLU A 239 22.49 23.84 2.53
CA GLU A 239 21.23 24.47 3.00
C GLU A 239 19.97 23.79 2.42
N GLY A 240 20.11 22.70 1.64
CA GLY A 240 19.00 22.02 1.00
C GLY A 240 19.04 20.51 1.13
N PHE A 241 17.86 19.89 1.02
CA PHE A 241 17.70 18.45 0.90
C PHE A 241 16.46 18.11 0.09
N ALA A 242 16.35 16.85 -0.33
CA ALA A 242 15.10 16.28 -0.83
C ALA A 242 14.96 14.83 -0.37
N ILE A 243 13.73 14.36 -0.31
CA ILE A 243 13.42 12.96 0.01
C ILE A 243 13.07 12.23 -1.27
N VAL A 244 13.70 11.10 -1.54
CA VAL A 244 13.35 10.19 -2.62
C VAL A 244 12.72 8.94 -2.03
N ALA A 245 11.53 8.56 -2.52
CA ALA A 245 10.89 7.29 -2.20
C ALA A 245 10.69 6.48 -3.49
N TYR A 246 11.07 5.21 -3.48
CA TYR A 246 10.90 4.33 -4.65
C TYR A 246 10.46 2.92 -4.22
N PRO A 247 9.63 2.22 -5.03
CA PRO A 247 9.09 0.93 -4.66
C PRO A 247 10.19 -0.14 -4.53
N ALA A 248 10.05 -0.98 -3.52
CA ALA A 248 10.93 -2.13 -3.30
C ALA A 248 10.85 -3.15 -4.44
N MET A 249 9.63 -3.32 -4.99
CA MET A 249 9.36 -4.17 -6.16
C MET A 249 8.42 -3.45 -7.12
N TYR A 250 8.95 -3.04 -8.27
CA TYR A 250 8.17 -2.38 -9.31
C TYR A 250 6.94 -3.21 -9.72
N ARG A 251 5.77 -2.55 -9.86
CA ARG A 251 4.46 -3.17 -10.15
C ARG A 251 3.97 -4.23 -9.15
N SER A 252 4.63 -4.34 -8.01
CA SER A 252 4.21 -5.24 -6.92
C SER A 252 3.99 -4.48 -5.62
N SER A 253 4.95 -3.70 -5.16
CA SER A 253 4.81 -2.85 -3.99
C SER A 253 4.47 -1.39 -4.34
N GLY A 254 4.76 -0.94 -5.57
CA GLY A 254 4.48 0.38 -6.09
C GLY A 254 4.86 0.50 -7.55
N VAL A 255 4.46 1.59 -8.20
CA VAL A 255 4.81 1.98 -9.56
C VAL A 255 5.59 3.28 -9.55
N MET A 256 5.06 4.30 -8.86
CA MET A 256 5.64 5.64 -8.88
C MET A 256 6.85 5.76 -7.96
N THR A 257 7.86 6.49 -8.43
CA THR A 257 8.95 7.02 -7.61
C THR A 257 8.62 8.46 -7.27
N PHE A 258 8.83 8.86 -6.03
CA PHE A 258 8.52 10.20 -5.54
C PHE A 258 9.80 10.96 -5.19
N ILE A 259 9.79 12.27 -5.45
CA ILE A 259 10.73 13.24 -4.91
C ILE A 259 9.93 14.29 -4.15
N MET A 260 10.29 14.53 -2.90
CA MET A 260 9.65 15.56 -2.09
C MET A 260 10.68 16.60 -1.64
N ASN A 261 10.35 17.86 -1.92
CA ASN A 261 11.15 19.02 -1.54
C ASN A 261 10.91 19.41 -0.07
N PRO A 262 11.79 20.23 0.53
CA PRO A 262 11.63 20.71 1.91
C PRO A 262 10.35 21.51 2.17
N ASP A 263 9.76 22.12 1.13
CA ASP A 263 8.47 22.83 1.23
C ASP A 263 7.25 21.91 1.22
N GLY A 264 7.47 20.57 1.09
CA GLY A 264 6.41 19.57 1.02
C GLY A 264 5.85 19.35 -0.40
N THR A 265 6.37 20.05 -1.41
CA THR A 265 5.99 19.81 -2.80
C THR A 265 6.54 18.46 -3.24
N ALA A 266 5.65 17.56 -3.68
CA ALA A 266 6.00 16.24 -4.17
C ALA A 266 5.90 16.15 -5.70
N TYR A 267 6.80 15.39 -6.28
CA TYR A 267 6.80 15.03 -7.69
C TYR A 267 6.84 13.51 -7.83
N GLU A 268 6.23 12.99 -8.89
CA GLU A 268 6.17 11.57 -9.21
C GLU A 268 6.66 11.26 -10.62
N ASN A 269 7.25 10.07 -10.80
CA ASN A 269 7.61 9.54 -12.11
C ASN A 269 7.59 8.00 -12.09
N ASP A 270 7.06 7.38 -13.16
CA ASP A 270 7.22 5.95 -13.41
C ASP A 270 8.56 5.70 -14.08
N LEU A 271 9.53 5.17 -13.34
CA LEU A 271 10.88 4.86 -13.81
C LEU A 271 10.99 3.47 -14.47
N GLY A 272 9.89 2.72 -14.53
CA GLY A 272 9.80 1.41 -15.16
C GLY A 272 10.55 0.30 -14.41
N GLU A 273 10.88 -0.78 -15.12
CA GLU A 273 11.49 -1.97 -14.52
C GLU A 273 12.86 -1.72 -13.86
N GLN A 274 13.55 -0.66 -14.28
CA GLN A 274 14.85 -0.29 -13.73
C GLN A 274 14.75 0.69 -12.54
N THR A 275 13.57 0.88 -11.97
CA THR A 275 13.31 1.84 -10.90
C THR A 275 14.36 1.82 -9.79
N ALA A 276 14.71 0.65 -9.25
CA ALA A 276 15.68 0.55 -8.15
C ALA A 276 17.09 1.03 -8.54
N THR A 277 17.48 0.85 -9.79
CA THR A 277 18.79 1.30 -10.29
C THR A 277 18.79 2.81 -10.54
N ILE A 278 17.75 3.32 -11.22
CA ILE A 278 17.63 4.74 -11.57
C ILE A 278 17.43 5.57 -10.29
N ALA A 279 16.58 5.15 -9.38
CA ALA A 279 16.30 5.87 -8.13
C ALA A 279 17.55 6.03 -7.26
N LYS A 280 18.47 5.06 -7.26
CA LYS A 280 19.76 5.16 -6.56
C LYS A 280 20.72 6.18 -7.20
N GLN A 281 20.54 6.48 -8.49
CA GLN A 281 21.38 7.43 -9.24
C GLN A 281 20.82 8.86 -9.20
N ILE A 282 19.62 9.08 -8.71
CA ILE A 282 19.08 10.43 -8.53
C ILE A 282 19.97 11.19 -7.55
N SER A 283 20.55 12.29 -8.01
CA SER A 283 21.53 13.11 -7.26
C SER A 283 21.02 14.52 -6.95
N SER A 284 19.87 14.93 -7.48
CA SER A 284 19.26 16.23 -7.20
C SER A 284 17.74 16.15 -7.26
N ALA A 285 17.07 17.06 -6.57
CA ALA A 285 15.61 17.20 -6.57
C ALA A 285 15.10 17.93 -7.83
N HIS A 286 15.95 18.41 -8.69
CA HIS A 286 15.55 19.09 -9.91
C HIS A 286 14.88 18.08 -10.84
N SER A 287 13.56 18.08 -10.80
CA SER A 287 12.72 17.33 -11.71
C SER A 287 12.91 17.88 -13.14
N ASN A 288 13.26 17.00 -14.07
CA ASN A 288 13.17 17.31 -15.49
C ASN A 288 11.68 17.20 -15.93
N ASP A 289 11.40 17.49 -17.20
CA ASP A 289 10.04 17.47 -17.76
C ASP A 289 9.30 16.12 -17.64
N SER A 290 9.99 15.05 -17.24
CA SER A 290 9.38 13.72 -17.01
C SER A 290 8.71 13.58 -15.64
N TRP A 291 9.03 14.44 -14.67
CA TRP A 291 8.44 14.44 -13.35
C TRP A 291 7.17 15.29 -13.32
N LYS A 292 6.12 14.76 -12.72
CA LYS A 292 4.83 15.45 -12.58
C LYS A 292 4.63 15.81 -11.13
N LYS A 293 4.11 17.00 -10.88
CA LYS A 293 3.70 17.40 -9.53
C LYS A 293 2.53 16.53 -9.08
N VAL A 294 2.64 15.98 -7.88
CA VAL A 294 1.54 15.27 -7.20
C VAL A 294 0.49 16.31 -6.79
N GLU A 295 -0.79 16.05 -7.14
CA GLU A 295 -1.92 16.92 -6.80
C GLU A 295 -2.46 16.67 -5.39
#